data_6be7c157f63f0a2e4b207fbf08d4e184
#
_entry.id   6be7c157f63f0a2e4b207fbf08d4e184
#
_cell.length_a   1.000
_cell.length_b   1.000
_cell.length_c   1.000
_cell.angle_alpha   90.00
_cell.angle_beta   90.00
_cell.angle_gamma   90.00
#
_symmetry.space_group_name_H-M   'P 1'
#
loop_
_entity.id
_entity.type
_entity.pdbx_description
1 polymer ?
#
loop_
_entity_poly.entity_id
_entity_poly.type
_entity_poly.pdbx_seq_one_letter_code
_entity_poly.pdbx_strand_id
1 'polypeptide(L)'
;MRLKIPNVHLLAVAFACTPFATVYANNSVGYRGIVSVQPAPKVLNAQEKETFAAIYAAIRSEKWEEATRMIDAAPQGPMSAMARAELYLAPNSPKVDVAQLQALLEAAPYLPQAELLATMARKRGLEIIPSRPGIRRFSWLGGAPKRDLPANKASDSVRAKLQIFIKNDQPFAAEQFLESKILDLSPEALTELRYRVAWSYYIENDDASAQRVGAVAQAAGGAWGTQASWVVGLAAWRLGDYAAAYDAFDHVARFAGNDDLKAAGLFWAARAAMATQQPQFIQPKMQKAAQLSETFYGLLASEALGMEPIARSVAKVGKFDWTSLQNQPNVILAVSLVEIGQNKRADAALRHQARIGDVRQHANLAYLAGALNLASTQFWFGHYGPSRDQSTSTARYPLPNWEPTGGWRVTPSLIYAHALQESNFRTDVISPAGARGLMQVLPGTAQGLARARGSSFKAADLDLPAVNLEYGQSYLEKLRDLPITSGFLPKVIAAYNAGPSPVARWNSEIRDNGDPLLFIESIPFWETRGYVAIILRNYWIYEMRENKPSGSLKGLAQYMWPKFPDANGTVTTRRMIGGTIAAR
;
A
#
# COMPACT_ATOMS: atom_id res chain seq x y z
N MET A 1 -77.08 -12.22 -22.10
CA MET A 1 -77.37 -12.11 -20.67
C MET A 1 -76.28 -11.22 -20.05
N ARG A 2 -76.61 -9.93 -19.83
CA ARG A 2 -75.69 -8.92 -19.34
C ARG A 2 -75.81 -8.83 -17.83
N LEU A 3 -74.78 -9.11 -17.06
CA LEU A 3 -74.72 -8.86 -15.64
C LEU A 3 -74.04 -7.52 -15.37
N LYS A 4 -74.81 -6.64 -14.67
CA LYS A 4 -74.35 -5.32 -14.20
C LYS A 4 -73.47 -5.50 -12.98
N ILE A 5 -72.35 -4.77 -12.97
CA ILE A 5 -71.46 -4.60 -11.80
C ILE A 5 -71.84 -3.29 -11.12
N PRO A 6 -72.04 -3.23 -9.80
CA PRO A 6 -72.35 -1.98 -9.11
C PRO A 6 -71.11 -1.13 -8.81
N ASN A 7 -71.30 0.18 -8.85
CA ASN A 7 -70.32 1.21 -8.51
C ASN A 7 -69.86 1.07 -7.04
N VAL A 8 -68.52 0.98 -6.86
CA VAL A 8 -67.88 1.15 -5.56
C VAL A 8 -67.22 2.53 -5.56
N HIS A 9 -67.64 3.40 -4.66
CA HIS A 9 -67.05 4.70 -4.43
C HIS A 9 -65.61 4.55 -3.90
N LEU A 10 -64.64 5.07 -4.64
CA LEU A 10 -63.26 5.26 -4.15
C LEU A 10 -63.26 6.42 -3.16
N LEU A 11 -63.07 6.14 -1.88
CA LEU A 11 -62.58 7.14 -0.92
C LEU A 11 -61.10 7.37 -1.15
N ALA A 12 -60.73 8.55 -1.64
CA ALA A 12 -59.34 8.99 -1.70
C ALA A 12 -58.86 9.34 -0.29
N VAL A 13 -58.10 8.44 0.34
CA VAL A 13 -57.32 8.78 1.54
C VAL A 13 -56.05 9.44 1.07
N ALA A 14 -55.92 10.76 1.26
CA ALA A 14 -54.69 11.51 1.06
C ALA A 14 -53.69 11.08 2.16
N PHE A 15 -52.73 10.24 1.78
CA PHE A 15 -51.53 10.05 2.59
C PHE A 15 -50.66 11.30 2.43
N ALA A 16 -50.60 12.09 3.48
CA ALA A 16 -49.57 13.14 3.62
C ALA A 16 -48.22 12.47 3.71
N CYS A 17 -47.47 12.52 2.61
CA CYS A 17 -46.02 12.20 2.62
C CYS A 17 -45.28 13.29 3.41
N THR A 18 -45.10 13.10 4.69
CA THR A 18 -44.04 13.77 5.43
C THR A 18 -42.71 13.20 4.94
N PRO A 19 -41.75 14.03 4.51
CA PRO A 19 -40.43 13.55 4.20
C PRO A 19 -39.79 13.08 5.52
N PHE A 20 -39.59 11.79 5.67
CA PHE A 20 -38.66 11.27 6.66
C PHE A 20 -37.27 11.75 6.23
N ALA A 21 -36.86 12.91 6.74
CA ALA A 21 -35.45 13.24 6.85
C ALA A 21 -34.85 12.23 7.81
N THR A 22 -34.23 11.18 7.26
CA THR A 22 -33.32 10.33 8.00
C THR A 22 -32.18 11.25 8.45
N VAL A 23 -32.29 11.72 9.69
CA VAL A 23 -31.18 12.29 10.42
C VAL A 23 -30.18 11.14 10.56
N TYR A 24 -29.18 11.13 9.66
CA TYR A 24 -27.96 10.38 9.90
C TYR A 24 -27.36 11.00 11.16
N ALA A 25 -27.57 10.36 12.29
CA ALA A 25 -26.84 10.67 13.49
C ALA A 25 -25.35 10.61 13.12
N ASN A 26 -24.70 11.74 13.17
CA ASN A 26 -23.27 11.90 13.04
C ASN A 26 -22.62 11.19 14.25
N ASN A 27 -22.55 9.87 14.24
CA ASN A 27 -21.67 9.12 15.10
C ASN A 27 -20.24 9.20 14.52
N SER A 28 -19.75 10.41 14.33
CA SER A 28 -18.33 10.65 14.26
C SER A 28 -17.77 10.36 15.67
N VAL A 29 -17.45 9.10 15.92
CA VAL A 29 -16.52 8.78 17.00
C VAL A 29 -15.28 9.57 16.67
N GLY A 30 -15.04 10.64 17.42
CA GLY A 30 -13.86 11.48 17.25
C GLY A 30 -12.63 10.61 17.40
N TYR A 31 -12.09 10.14 16.28
CA TYR A 31 -10.92 9.30 16.21
C TYR A 31 -9.71 10.19 16.46
N ARG A 32 -9.57 10.67 17.69
CA ARG A 32 -8.31 11.23 18.18
C ARG A 32 -7.43 10.03 18.50
N GLY A 33 -6.69 9.57 17.48
CA GLY A 33 -5.61 8.62 17.69
C GLY A 33 -4.74 9.09 18.85
N ILE A 34 -4.41 8.19 19.77
CA ILE A 34 -3.61 8.43 20.98
C ILE A 34 -2.15 8.83 20.63
N VAL A 35 -1.82 8.92 19.35
CA VAL A 35 -0.50 9.35 18.88
C VAL A 35 -0.48 10.87 18.88
N SER A 36 0.04 11.47 19.96
CA SER A 36 0.35 12.91 20.01
C SER A 36 1.43 13.22 18.97
N VAL A 37 1.01 13.60 17.77
CA VAL A 37 1.92 14.13 16.75
C VAL A 37 2.30 15.55 17.19
N GLN A 38 3.61 15.82 17.22
CA GLN A 38 4.10 17.17 17.49
C GLN A 38 3.46 18.15 16.49
N PRO A 39 2.91 19.29 16.93
CA PRO A 39 2.28 20.24 16.03
C PRO A 39 3.29 20.77 14.99
N ALA A 40 2.80 21.00 13.77
CA ALA A 40 3.60 21.62 12.72
C ALA A 40 4.02 23.03 13.12
N PRO A 41 5.27 23.43 12.85
CA PRO A 41 5.69 24.81 13.07
C PRO A 41 4.93 25.75 12.13
N LYS A 42 4.84 27.02 12.52
CA LYS A 42 4.26 28.11 11.71
C LYS A 42 5.35 29.11 11.39
N VAL A 43 5.43 29.52 10.15
CA VAL A 43 6.47 30.43 9.63
C VAL A 43 5.88 31.68 9.03
N LEU A 44 4.76 31.59 8.29
CA LEU A 44 4.13 32.71 7.64
C LEU A 44 3.09 33.39 8.54
N ASN A 45 3.07 34.72 8.54
CA ASN A 45 1.95 35.48 9.07
C ASN A 45 0.73 35.45 8.11
N ALA A 46 -0.41 36.04 8.52
CA ALA A 46 -1.64 36.00 7.73
C ALA A 46 -1.50 36.69 6.36
N GLN A 47 -0.84 37.85 6.33
CA GLN A 47 -0.64 38.63 5.11
C GLN A 47 0.30 37.90 4.11
N GLU A 48 1.36 37.28 4.61
CA GLU A 48 2.28 36.48 3.80
C GLU A 48 1.57 35.26 3.17
N LYS A 49 0.72 34.58 3.94
CA LYS A 49 -0.09 33.47 3.42
C LYS A 49 -0.99 33.89 2.26
N GLU A 50 -1.70 34.99 2.42
CA GLU A 50 -2.57 35.52 1.38
C GLU A 50 -1.76 35.93 0.15
N THR A 51 -0.67 36.67 0.33
CA THR A 51 0.23 37.11 -0.74
C THR A 51 0.80 35.92 -1.53
N PHE A 52 1.39 34.93 -0.88
CA PHE A 52 1.98 33.80 -1.59
C PHE A 52 0.91 32.87 -2.20
N ALA A 53 -0.24 32.70 -1.56
CA ALA A 53 -1.35 31.97 -2.16
C ALA A 53 -1.83 32.63 -3.47
N ALA A 54 -1.95 33.97 -3.50
CA ALA A 54 -2.30 34.74 -4.68
C ALA A 54 -1.23 34.65 -5.78
N ILE A 55 0.06 34.72 -5.44
CA ILE A 55 1.17 34.54 -6.39
C ILE A 55 1.05 33.19 -7.10
N TYR A 56 0.91 32.09 -6.35
CA TYR A 56 0.78 30.76 -6.96
C TYR A 56 -0.52 30.59 -7.75
N ALA A 57 -1.59 31.29 -7.40
CA ALA A 57 -2.83 31.33 -8.18
C ALA A 57 -2.61 32.08 -9.51
N ALA A 58 -1.91 33.21 -9.50
CA ALA A 58 -1.58 33.99 -10.71
C ALA A 58 -0.69 33.18 -11.67
N ILE A 59 0.37 32.50 -11.15
CA ILE A 59 1.22 31.61 -11.96
C ILE A 59 0.39 30.49 -12.61
N ARG A 60 -0.49 29.85 -11.85
CA ARG A 60 -1.34 28.75 -12.35
C ARG A 60 -2.35 29.22 -13.41
N SER A 61 -2.78 30.47 -13.34
CA SER A 61 -3.73 31.09 -14.28
C SER A 61 -3.04 31.81 -15.44
N GLU A 62 -1.71 31.61 -15.59
CA GLU A 62 -0.88 32.21 -16.64
C GLU A 62 -0.92 33.75 -16.67
N LYS A 63 -1.17 34.39 -15.53
CA LYS A 63 -1.16 35.86 -15.36
C LYS A 63 0.25 36.35 -15.05
N TRP A 64 1.14 36.26 -16.04
CA TRP A 64 2.58 36.40 -15.85
C TRP A 64 3.03 37.76 -15.30
N GLU A 65 2.49 38.87 -15.84
CA GLU A 65 2.82 40.23 -15.39
C GLU A 65 2.32 40.48 -13.96
N GLU A 66 1.11 40.00 -13.62
CA GLU A 66 0.59 40.07 -12.26
C GLU A 66 1.43 39.30 -11.29
N ALA A 67 1.78 38.04 -11.62
CA ALA A 67 2.67 37.19 -10.82
C ALA A 67 4.02 37.84 -10.59
N THR A 68 4.65 38.40 -11.65
CA THR A 68 5.95 39.09 -11.56
C THR A 68 5.88 40.26 -10.60
N ARG A 69 4.93 41.16 -10.76
CA ARG A 69 4.75 42.33 -9.88
C ARG A 69 4.55 41.91 -8.41
N MET A 70 3.75 40.86 -8.17
CA MET A 70 3.49 40.35 -6.83
C MET A 70 4.73 39.73 -6.21
N ILE A 71 5.53 38.98 -6.97
CA ILE A 71 6.78 38.39 -6.50
C ILE A 71 7.82 39.48 -6.17
N ASP A 72 7.90 40.55 -6.99
CA ASP A 72 8.82 41.67 -6.78
C ASP A 72 8.47 42.47 -5.53
N ALA A 73 7.17 42.61 -5.22
CA ALA A 73 6.67 43.32 -4.04
C ALA A 73 6.70 42.44 -2.76
N ALA A 74 6.81 41.11 -2.90
CA ALA A 74 6.78 40.19 -1.75
C ALA A 74 8.08 40.24 -0.94
N PRO A 75 8.04 39.87 0.36
CA PRO A 75 9.25 39.72 1.17
C PRO A 75 10.28 38.81 0.49
N GLN A 76 11.53 39.29 0.42
CA GLN A 76 12.60 38.49 -0.20
C GLN A 76 12.97 37.30 0.71
N GLY A 77 13.13 36.12 0.12
CA GLY A 77 13.41 34.91 0.87
C GLY A 77 13.10 33.63 0.08
N PRO A 78 13.10 32.47 0.75
CA PRO A 78 12.90 31.18 0.08
C PRO A 78 11.59 31.08 -0.71
N MET A 79 10.50 31.69 -0.22
CA MET A 79 9.19 31.63 -0.88
C MET A 79 9.13 32.46 -2.17
N SER A 80 9.66 33.68 -2.17
CA SER A 80 9.73 34.52 -3.38
C SER A 80 10.71 33.93 -4.41
N ALA A 81 11.83 33.37 -3.97
CA ALA A 81 12.78 32.68 -4.84
C ALA A 81 12.15 31.45 -5.50
N MET A 82 11.41 30.63 -4.75
CA MET A 82 10.68 29.47 -5.28
C MET A 82 9.59 29.88 -6.26
N ALA A 83 8.80 30.90 -5.93
CA ALA A 83 7.76 31.43 -6.81
C ALA A 83 8.36 31.96 -8.14
N ARG A 84 9.50 32.64 -8.08
CA ARG A 84 10.24 33.12 -9.25
C ARG A 84 10.76 31.93 -10.09
N ALA A 85 11.30 30.91 -9.46
CA ALA A 85 11.72 29.68 -10.16
C ALA A 85 10.57 28.99 -10.89
N GLU A 86 9.40 28.89 -10.24
CA GLU A 86 8.18 28.34 -10.84
C GLU A 86 7.70 29.18 -12.03
N LEU A 87 7.69 30.50 -11.89
CA LEU A 87 7.37 31.44 -12.98
C LEU A 87 8.30 31.23 -14.19
N TYR A 88 9.63 31.15 -13.95
CA TYR A 88 10.63 31.02 -15.01
C TYR A 88 10.58 29.66 -15.73
N LEU A 89 10.11 28.62 -15.04
CA LEU A 89 10.02 27.27 -15.56
C LEU A 89 8.61 26.89 -16.05
N ALA A 90 7.63 27.77 -15.86
CA ALA A 90 6.26 27.48 -16.28
C ALA A 90 6.16 27.36 -17.80
N PRO A 91 5.36 26.42 -18.33
CA PRO A 91 5.02 26.41 -19.74
C PRO A 91 4.39 27.75 -20.15
N ASN A 92 4.68 28.22 -21.33
CA ASN A 92 4.16 29.49 -21.87
C ASN A 92 4.58 30.77 -21.13
N SER A 93 5.46 30.68 -20.12
CA SER A 93 5.97 31.87 -19.43
C SER A 93 6.82 32.75 -20.35
N PRO A 94 6.91 34.07 -20.11
CA PRO A 94 7.79 34.97 -20.85
C PRO A 94 9.24 34.50 -20.85
N LYS A 95 9.97 34.80 -21.92
CA LYS A 95 11.39 34.45 -22.01
C LYS A 95 12.17 35.20 -20.91
N VAL A 96 12.85 34.43 -20.08
CA VAL A 96 13.73 34.94 -19.02
C VAL A 96 15.11 35.16 -19.60
N ASP A 97 15.77 36.28 -19.32
CA ASP A 97 17.14 36.55 -19.78
C ASP A 97 18.20 35.84 -18.92
N VAL A 98 19.44 35.91 -19.39
CA VAL A 98 20.57 35.23 -18.73
C VAL A 98 20.89 35.86 -17.37
N ALA A 99 20.80 37.19 -17.26
CA ALA A 99 21.08 37.89 -16.02
C ALA A 99 20.07 37.58 -14.92
N GLN A 100 18.79 37.46 -15.28
CA GLN A 100 17.72 37.03 -14.35
C GLN A 100 17.92 35.60 -13.84
N LEU A 101 18.34 34.67 -14.71
CA LEU A 101 18.63 33.29 -14.32
C LEU A 101 19.87 33.22 -13.41
N GLN A 102 20.91 33.97 -13.74
CA GLN A 102 22.12 34.07 -12.93
C GLN A 102 21.79 34.62 -11.53
N ALA A 103 21.11 35.75 -11.46
CA ALA A 103 20.71 36.36 -10.19
C ALA A 103 19.89 35.43 -9.30
N LEU A 104 18.96 34.68 -9.86
CA LEU A 104 18.18 33.70 -9.08
C LEU A 104 19.05 32.53 -8.60
N LEU A 105 19.96 32.03 -9.43
CA LEU A 105 20.89 30.95 -9.06
C LEU A 105 21.89 31.37 -7.97
N GLU A 106 22.32 32.63 -7.98
CA GLU A 106 23.19 33.21 -6.94
C GLU A 106 22.45 33.41 -5.62
N ALA A 107 21.21 33.93 -5.68
CA ALA A 107 20.40 34.18 -4.49
C ALA A 107 19.85 32.92 -3.85
N ALA A 108 19.52 31.88 -4.65
CA ALA A 108 18.83 30.68 -4.16
C ALA A 108 19.39 29.39 -4.79
N PRO A 109 20.68 29.08 -4.64
CA PRO A 109 21.31 27.88 -5.18
C PRO A 109 20.79 26.58 -4.54
N TYR A 110 20.11 26.69 -3.42
CA TYR A 110 19.52 25.59 -2.63
C TYR A 110 18.18 25.08 -3.16
N LEU A 111 17.55 25.75 -4.13
CA LEU A 111 16.22 25.38 -4.61
C LEU A 111 16.20 24.00 -5.29
N PRO A 112 15.11 23.23 -5.19
CA PRO A 112 14.95 21.98 -5.94
C PRO A 112 15.09 22.16 -7.46
N GLN A 113 14.74 23.33 -7.99
CA GLN A 113 14.79 23.69 -9.40
C GLN A 113 16.16 24.20 -9.87
N ALA A 114 17.15 24.40 -8.98
CA ALA A 114 18.42 25.03 -9.32
C ALA A 114 19.16 24.34 -10.48
N GLU A 115 19.10 23.01 -10.60
CA GLU A 115 19.71 22.28 -11.73
C GLU A 115 18.98 22.53 -13.07
N LEU A 116 17.67 22.67 -13.05
CA LEU A 116 16.89 23.01 -14.26
C LEU A 116 17.18 24.44 -14.70
N LEU A 117 17.21 25.39 -13.76
CA LEU A 117 17.55 26.77 -14.01
C LEU A 117 18.97 26.91 -14.55
N ALA A 118 19.95 26.20 -13.99
CA ALA A 118 21.33 26.18 -14.46
C ALA A 118 21.45 25.60 -15.88
N THR A 119 20.70 24.56 -16.18
CA THR A 119 20.65 23.98 -17.53
C THR A 119 20.04 24.97 -18.53
N MET A 120 18.99 25.70 -18.13
CA MET A 120 18.38 26.76 -18.93
C MET A 120 19.37 27.93 -19.16
N ALA A 121 20.05 28.38 -18.11
CA ALA A 121 21.03 29.46 -18.18
C ALA A 121 22.20 29.12 -19.14
N ARG A 122 22.73 27.89 -19.05
CA ARG A 122 23.77 27.40 -19.96
C ARG A 122 23.33 27.39 -21.41
N LYS A 123 22.12 26.92 -21.69
CA LYS A 123 21.55 26.91 -23.05
C LYS A 123 21.34 28.32 -23.60
N ARG A 124 21.27 29.35 -22.74
CA ARG A 124 21.12 30.75 -23.09
C ARG A 124 22.45 31.55 -23.09
N GLY A 125 23.59 30.85 -22.93
CA GLY A 125 24.92 31.44 -23.06
C GLY A 125 25.56 31.85 -21.74
N LEU A 126 25.07 31.41 -20.57
CA LEU A 126 25.79 31.62 -19.31
C LEU A 126 27.00 30.68 -19.25
N GLU A 127 28.20 31.23 -19.37
CA GLU A 127 29.45 30.44 -19.37
C GLU A 127 29.80 29.93 -17.97
N ILE A 128 29.70 30.80 -16.96
CA ILE A 128 30.05 30.48 -15.57
C ILE A 128 28.77 30.30 -14.78
N ILE A 129 28.46 29.05 -14.45
CA ILE A 129 27.26 28.72 -13.66
C ILE A 129 27.56 28.89 -12.17
N PRO A 130 26.71 29.61 -11.40
CA PRO A 130 26.88 29.75 -9.96
C PRO A 130 26.95 28.40 -9.23
N SER A 131 27.79 28.34 -8.19
CA SER A 131 27.97 27.13 -7.38
C SER A 131 26.67 26.72 -6.69
N ARG A 132 26.41 25.43 -6.66
CA ARG A 132 25.21 24.84 -6.04
C ARG A 132 25.58 23.69 -5.09
N PRO A 133 24.79 23.42 -4.04
CA PRO A 133 25.00 22.27 -3.18
C PRO A 133 24.99 20.96 -3.98
N GLY A 134 25.92 20.07 -3.68
CA GLY A 134 25.97 18.74 -4.30
C GLY A 134 24.77 17.88 -3.87
N ILE A 135 24.10 17.26 -4.83
CA ILE A 135 22.94 16.40 -4.59
C ILE A 135 23.42 14.97 -4.35
N ARG A 136 23.25 14.47 -3.12
CA ARG A 136 23.57 13.09 -2.78
C ARG A 136 22.53 12.14 -3.35
N ARG A 137 23.01 10.98 -3.81
CA ARG A 137 22.14 9.85 -4.13
C ARG A 137 21.84 9.08 -2.85
N PHE A 138 20.57 8.87 -2.57
CA PHE A 138 20.15 8.01 -1.47
C PHE A 138 20.03 6.57 -1.92
N SER A 139 20.41 5.66 -1.03
CA SER A 139 20.23 4.23 -1.21
C SER A 139 18.85 3.78 -0.73
N TRP A 140 18.37 2.70 -1.31
CA TRP A 140 17.21 2.00 -0.78
C TRP A 140 17.60 1.33 0.54
N LEU A 141 16.91 1.68 1.62
CA LEU A 141 17.18 1.18 2.98
C LEU A 141 16.51 -0.16 3.27
N GLY A 142 15.78 -0.69 2.31
CA GLY A 142 14.93 -1.84 2.48
C GLY A 142 13.46 -1.42 2.63
N GLY A 143 12.60 -2.38 2.51
CA GLY A 143 11.15 -2.26 2.68
C GLY A 143 10.62 -3.55 3.27
N ALA A 144 9.30 -3.64 3.39
CA ALA A 144 8.68 -4.89 3.75
C ALA A 144 9.09 -5.97 2.74
N PRO A 145 9.54 -7.12 3.21
CA PRO A 145 9.99 -8.20 2.34
C PRO A 145 8.88 -8.65 1.37
N LYS A 146 9.27 -9.03 0.15
CA LYS A 146 8.37 -9.59 -0.87
C LYS A 146 8.87 -10.97 -1.27
N ARG A 147 7.96 -11.90 -1.54
CA ARG A 147 8.31 -13.27 -1.96
C ARG A 147 8.76 -13.36 -3.42
N ASP A 148 8.50 -12.33 -4.22
CA ASP A 148 8.75 -12.36 -5.64
C ASP A 148 10.23 -12.44 -5.98
N LEU A 149 10.56 -13.30 -6.93
CA LEU A 149 11.86 -13.35 -7.58
C LEU A 149 11.75 -12.73 -8.98
N PRO A 150 12.80 -12.02 -9.43
CA PRO A 150 12.86 -11.58 -10.82
C PRO A 150 12.89 -12.80 -11.73
N ALA A 151 12.04 -12.79 -12.76
CA ALA A 151 11.99 -13.85 -13.76
C ALA A 151 13.32 -13.91 -14.54
N ASN A 152 13.72 -15.13 -14.93
CA ASN A 152 14.91 -15.32 -15.74
C ASN A 152 14.65 -14.83 -17.17
N LYS A 153 15.45 -13.90 -17.67
CA LYS A 153 15.30 -13.35 -19.02
C LYS A 153 15.49 -14.42 -20.12
N ALA A 154 16.35 -15.41 -19.87
CA ALA A 154 16.57 -16.50 -20.82
C ALA A 154 15.30 -17.38 -21.03
N SER A 155 14.36 -17.35 -20.08
CA SER A 155 13.10 -18.09 -20.17
C SER A 155 11.95 -17.30 -20.82
N ASP A 156 12.13 -16.00 -21.15
CA ASP A 156 11.04 -15.09 -21.54
C ASP A 156 10.15 -15.62 -22.66
N SER A 157 10.74 -16.16 -23.73
CA SER A 157 9.99 -16.67 -24.89
C SER A 157 9.19 -17.94 -24.58
N VAL A 158 9.80 -18.87 -23.83
CA VAL A 158 9.14 -20.11 -23.40
C VAL A 158 8.08 -19.80 -22.36
N ARG A 159 8.39 -18.92 -21.40
CA ARG A 159 7.45 -18.47 -20.37
C ARG A 159 6.21 -17.81 -20.96
N ALA A 160 6.36 -16.96 -21.99
CA ALA A 160 5.23 -16.32 -22.65
C ALA A 160 4.25 -17.33 -23.25
N LYS A 161 4.77 -18.39 -23.88
CA LYS A 161 3.94 -19.48 -24.42
C LYS A 161 3.35 -20.37 -23.32
N LEU A 162 4.15 -20.71 -22.31
CA LEU A 162 3.70 -21.48 -21.15
C LEU A 162 2.53 -20.78 -20.43
N GLN A 163 2.61 -19.45 -20.31
CA GLN A 163 1.58 -18.65 -19.67
C GLN A 163 0.21 -18.73 -20.37
N ILE A 164 0.17 -19.06 -21.65
CA ILE A 164 -1.10 -19.26 -22.38
C ILE A 164 -1.81 -20.50 -21.82
N PHE A 165 -1.09 -21.61 -21.63
CA PHE A 165 -1.65 -22.83 -21.05
C PHE A 165 -2.10 -22.61 -19.59
N ILE A 166 -1.25 -21.94 -18.80
CA ILE A 166 -1.56 -21.62 -17.39
C ILE A 166 -2.82 -20.76 -17.28
N LYS A 167 -2.98 -19.75 -18.14
CA LYS A 167 -4.18 -18.88 -18.14
C LYS A 167 -5.45 -19.58 -18.61
N ASN A 168 -5.32 -20.69 -19.31
CA ASN A 168 -6.43 -21.50 -19.79
C ASN A 168 -6.67 -22.71 -18.89
N ASP A 169 -6.12 -22.72 -17.66
CA ASP A 169 -6.30 -23.77 -16.67
C ASP A 169 -5.88 -25.17 -17.18
N GLN A 170 -4.77 -25.20 -17.97
CA GLN A 170 -4.25 -26.39 -18.65
C GLN A 170 -2.84 -26.79 -18.16
N PRO A 171 -2.67 -27.18 -16.89
CA PRO A 171 -1.34 -27.48 -16.31
C PRO A 171 -0.64 -28.66 -17.01
N PHE A 172 -1.38 -29.69 -17.41
CA PHE A 172 -0.82 -30.84 -18.14
C PHE A 172 -0.26 -30.44 -19.50
N ALA A 173 -0.98 -29.61 -20.27
CA ALA A 173 -0.47 -29.11 -21.56
C ALA A 173 0.73 -28.18 -21.35
N ALA A 174 0.75 -27.40 -20.26
CA ALA A 174 1.89 -26.57 -19.87
C ALA A 174 3.12 -27.43 -19.57
N GLU A 175 2.96 -28.55 -18.84
CA GLU A 175 4.04 -29.50 -18.57
C GLU A 175 4.57 -30.13 -19.85
N GLN A 176 3.71 -30.69 -20.71
CA GLN A 176 4.11 -31.28 -21.99
C GLN A 176 4.86 -30.29 -22.90
N PHE A 177 4.37 -29.05 -22.95
CA PHE A 177 5.06 -28.00 -23.71
C PHE A 177 6.45 -27.72 -23.11
N LEU A 178 6.57 -27.61 -21.76
CA LEU A 178 7.86 -27.40 -21.10
C LEU A 178 8.83 -28.54 -21.37
N GLU A 179 8.39 -29.79 -21.26
CA GLU A 179 9.23 -30.97 -21.51
C GLU A 179 9.77 -30.98 -22.98
N SER A 180 8.99 -30.48 -23.96
CA SER A 180 9.46 -30.31 -25.33
C SER A 180 10.56 -29.24 -25.49
N LYS A 181 10.83 -28.44 -24.46
CA LYS A 181 11.77 -27.30 -24.47
C LYS A 181 12.96 -27.48 -23.53
N ILE A 182 13.12 -28.60 -22.89
CA ILE A 182 14.17 -28.84 -21.87
C ILE A 182 15.56 -28.50 -22.42
N LEU A 183 15.88 -28.95 -23.65
CA LEU A 183 17.19 -28.76 -24.25
C LEU A 183 17.49 -27.28 -24.62
N ASP A 184 16.44 -26.47 -24.74
CA ASP A 184 16.55 -25.07 -25.14
C ASP A 184 16.77 -24.14 -23.91
N LEU A 185 16.74 -24.69 -22.68
CA LEU A 185 16.69 -23.92 -21.44
C LEU A 185 17.94 -24.16 -20.55
N SER A 186 18.40 -23.10 -19.91
CA SER A 186 19.36 -23.25 -18.82
C SER A 186 18.72 -23.95 -17.61
N PRO A 187 19.50 -24.63 -16.75
CA PRO A 187 18.98 -25.29 -15.55
C PRO A 187 18.14 -24.37 -14.65
N GLU A 188 18.56 -23.12 -14.48
CA GLU A 188 17.83 -22.13 -13.68
C GLU A 188 16.49 -21.74 -14.33
N ALA A 189 16.48 -21.49 -15.65
CA ALA A 189 15.27 -21.17 -16.39
C ALA A 189 14.27 -22.34 -16.37
N LEU A 190 14.77 -23.57 -16.49
CA LEU A 190 13.95 -24.77 -16.40
C LEU A 190 13.35 -24.94 -14.99
N THR A 191 14.13 -24.67 -13.95
CA THR A 191 13.66 -24.69 -12.55
C THR A 191 12.55 -23.66 -12.32
N GLU A 192 12.72 -22.43 -12.82
CA GLU A 192 11.66 -21.41 -12.79
C GLU A 192 10.36 -21.90 -13.45
N LEU A 193 10.47 -22.45 -14.65
CA LEU A 193 9.29 -22.84 -15.41
C LEU A 193 8.59 -24.07 -14.82
N ARG A 194 9.33 -25.03 -14.26
CA ARG A 194 8.77 -26.16 -13.50
C ARG A 194 8.04 -25.68 -12.23
N TYR A 195 8.59 -24.72 -11.51
CA TYR A 195 7.89 -24.07 -10.41
C TYR A 195 6.54 -23.48 -10.84
N ARG A 196 6.49 -22.80 -11.99
CA ARG A 196 5.25 -22.22 -12.53
C ARG A 196 4.22 -23.27 -12.93
N VAL A 197 4.67 -24.38 -13.51
CA VAL A 197 3.81 -25.53 -13.82
C VAL A 197 3.27 -26.18 -12.54
N ALA A 198 4.13 -26.37 -11.53
CA ALA A 198 3.70 -26.91 -10.24
C ALA A 198 2.64 -26.02 -9.57
N TRP A 199 2.79 -24.68 -9.62
CA TRP A 199 1.75 -23.76 -9.19
C TRP A 199 0.46 -23.91 -9.98
N SER A 200 0.52 -24.09 -11.30
CA SER A 200 -0.67 -24.29 -12.13
C SER A 200 -1.43 -25.54 -11.69
N TYR A 201 -0.74 -26.68 -11.50
CA TYR A 201 -1.37 -27.88 -10.98
C TYR A 201 -1.98 -27.67 -9.58
N TYR A 202 -1.27 -26.98 -8.69
CA TYR A 202 -1.77 -26.69 -7.33
C TYR A 202 -3.06 -25.88 -7.35
N ILE A 203 -3.14 -24.86 -8.22
CA ILE A 203 -4.34 -24.03 -8.36
C ILE A 203 -5.51 -24.84 -8.91
N GLU A 204 -5.25 -25.75 -9.87
CA GLU A 204 -6.26 -26.64 -10.43
C GLU A 204 -6.60 -27.85 -9.52
N ASN A 205 -6.11 -27.82 -8.26
CA ASN A 205 -6.32 -28.86 -7.26
C ASN A 205 -5.79 -30.26 -7.64
N ASP A 206 -4.87 -30.35 -8.56
CA ASP A 206 -4.08 -31.57 -8.80
C ASP A 206 -2.81 -31.54 -7.94
N ASP A 207 -3.01 -31.76 -6.64
CA ASP A 207 -1.94 -31.70 -5.65
C ASP A 207 -0.85 -32.75 -5.87
N ALA A 208 -1.20 -33.93 -6.40
CA ALA A 208 -0.23 -35.00 -6.70
C ALA A 208 0.74 -34.58 -7.82
N SER A 209 0.23 -34.00 -8.91
CA SER A 209 1.08 -33.49 -9.99
C SER A 209 1.85 -32.25 -9.57
N ALA A 210 1.25 -31.34 -8.74
CA ALA A 210 1.94 -30.20 -8.19
C ALA A 210 3.15 -30.61 -7.33
N GLN A 211 2.99 -31.64 -6.48
CA GLN A 211 4.06 -32.19 -5.65
C GLN A 211 5.14 -32.84 -6.54
N ARG A 212 4.75 -33.68 -7.52
CA ARG A 212 5.67 -34.38 -8.43
C ARG A 212 6.55 -33.40 -9.22
N VAL A 213 5.93 -32.43 -9.91
CA VAL A 213 6.65 -31.45 -10.75
C VAL A 213 7.46 -30.50 -9.85
N GLY A 214 6.88 -30.08 -8.73
CA GLY A 214 7.55 -29.21 -7.76
C GLY A 214 8.78 -29.87 -7.13
N ALA A 215 8.74 -31.17 -6.85
CA ALA A 215 9.89 -31.91 -6.29
C ALA A 215 11.08 -31.94 -7.25
N VAL A 216 10.86 -32.05 -8.56
CA VAL A 216 11.92 -31.96 -9.55
C VAL A 216 12.59 -30.59 -9.54
N ALA A 217 11.79 -29.52 -9.44
CA ALA A 217 12.32 -28.16 -9.34
C ALA A 217 13.03 -27.93 -7.99
N GLN A 218 12.51 -28.48 -6.89
CA GLN A 218 13.15 -28.43 -5.57
C GLN A 218 14.52 -29.10 -5.59
N ALA A 219 14.63 -30.28 -6.19
CA ALA A 219 15.89 -31.04 -6.30
C ALA A 219 16.95 -30.29 -7.12
N ALA A 220 16.55 -29.48 -8.09
CA ALA A 220 17.46 -28.63 -8.86
C ALA A 220 18.07 -27.50 -8.02
N GLY A 221 17.48 -27.15 -6.87
CA GLY A 221 18.01 -26.18 -5.91
C GLY A 221 17.89 -24.72 -6.37
N GLY A 222 18.69 -23.86 -5.75
CA GLY A 222 18.69 -22.42 -6.01
C GLY A 222 17.41 -21.70 -5.53
N ALA A 223 17.29 -20.42 -5.89
CA ALA A 223 16.18 -19.61 -5.43
C ALA A 223 14.81 -20.11 -5.94
N TRP A 224 14.73 -20.56 -7.18
CA TRP A 224 13.51 -21.11 -7.78
C TRP A 224 13.17 -22.50 -7.22
N GLY A 225 14.18 -23.32 -6.89
CA GLY A 225 13.97 -24.60 -6.18
C GLY A 225 13.37 -24.39 -4.78
N THR A 226 13.82 -23.35 -4.09
CA THR A 226 13.23 -22.97 -2.79
C THR A 226 11.79 -22.51 -2.93
N GLN A 227 11.44 -21.76 -4.00
CA GLN A 227 10.05 -21.41 -4.30
C GLN A 227 9.21 -22.65 -4.65
N ALA A 228 9.78 -23.61 -5.37
CA ALA A 228 9.11 -24.88 -5.68
C ALA A 228 8.82 -25.70 -4.41
N SER A 229 9.74 -25.70 -3.45
CA SER A 229 9.52 -26.34 -2.13
C SER A 229 8.29 -25.78 -1.40
N TRP A 230 8.00 -24.49 -1.57
CA TRP A 230 6.79 -23.90 -1.04
C TRP A 230 5.53 -24.55 -1.61
N VAL A 231 5.48 -24.74 -2.94
CA VAL A 231 4.36 -25.42 -3.61
C VAL A 231 4.24 -26.88 -3.19
N VAL A 232 5.37 -27.60 -3.13
CA VAL A 232 5.43 -28.99 -2.66
C VAL A 232 4.85 -29.10 -1.25
N GLY A 233 5.24 -28.17 -0.35
CA GLY A 233 4.72 -28.15 1.02
C GLY A 233 3.22 -27.91 1.10
N LEU A 234 2.69 -26.97 0.32
CA LEU A 234 1.25 -26.69 0.27
C LEU A 234 0.45 -27.87 -0.33
N ALA A 235 0.96 -28.51 -1.39
CA ALA A 235 0.35 -29.68 -2.01
C ALA A 235 0.34 -30.88 -1.05
N ALA A 236 1.48 -31.17 -0.41
CA ALA A 236 1.57 -32.22 0.62
C ALA A 236 0.62 -31.97 1.79
N TRP A 237 0.51 -30.72 2.25
CA TRP A 237 -0.45 -30.31 3.29
C TRP A 237 -1.89 -30.64 2.90
N ARG A 238 -2.32 -30.32 1.67
CA ARG A 238 -3.69 -30.62 1.19
C ARG A 238 -3.93 -32.11 1.02
N LEU A 239 -2.88 -32.88 0.68
CA LEU A 239 -2.94 -34.35 0.61
C LEU A 239 -2.95 -35.04 1.98
N GLY A 240 -2.72 -34.29 3.06
CA GLY A 240 -2.61 -34.84 4.42
C GLY A 240 -1.26 -35.47 4.72
N ASP A 241 -0.30 -35.38 3.80
CA ASP A 241 1.08 -35.81 4.03
C ASP A 241 1.87 -34.71 4.76
N TYR A 242 1.59 -34.62 6.07
CA TYR A 242 2.19 -33.59 6.91
C TYR A 242 3.69 -33.79 7.14
N ALA A 243 4.22 -35.03 6.96
CA ALA A 243 5.65 -35.28 7.05
C ALA A 243 6.36 -34.66 5.84
N ALA A 244 5.91 -34.96 4.63
CA ALA A 244 6.44 -34.33 3.41
C ALA A 244 6.24 -32.79 3.41
N ALA A 245 5.11 -32.31 3.93
CA ALA A 245 4.88 -30.89 4.11
C ALA A 245 5.90 -30.26 5.06
N TYR A 246 6.21 -30.91 6.19
CA TYR A 246 7.24 -30.43 7.11
C TYR A 246 8.60 -30.30 6.43
N ASP A 247 9.06 -31.34 5.72
CA ASP A 247 10.35 -31.33 5.05
C ASP A 247 10.45 -30.23 4.00
N ALA A 248 9.40 -30.05 3.22
CA ALA A 248 9.34 -29.01 2.20
C ALA A 248 9.34 -27.60 2.79
N PHE A 249 8.54 -27.33 3.82
CA PHE A 249 8.52 -26.04 4.50
C PHE A 249 9.80 -25.75 5.30
N ASP A 250 10.42 -26.78 5.89
CA ASP A 250 11.71 -26.64 6.56
C ASP A 250 12.84 -26.33 5.56
N HIS A 251 12.78 -26.92 4.36
CA HIS A 251 13.68 -26.55 3.27
C HIS A 251 13.52 -25.05 2.91
N VAL A 252 12.27 -24.57 2.77
CA VAL A 252 11.99 -23.14 2.56
C VAL A 252 12.58 -22.30 3.70
N ALA A 253 12.36 -22.68 4.96
CA ALA A 253 12.86 -21.95 6.12
C ALA A 253 14.38 -21.80 6.15
N ARG A 254 15.10 -22.82 5.64
CA ARG A 254 16.58 -22.84 5.60
C ARG A 254 17.16 -22.05 4.43
N PHE A 255 16.53 -22.10 3.25
CA PHE A 255 17.12 -21.62 2.01
C PHE A 255 16.45 -20.39 1.41
N ALA A 256 15.34 -19.88 1.99
CA ALA A 256 14.70 -18.68 1.50
C ALA A 256 15.62 -17.45 1.58
N GLY A 257 15.78 -16.78 0.43
CA GLY A 257 16.62 -15.59 0.27
C GLY A 257 15.98 -14.29 0.79
N ASN A 258 14.73 -14.34 1.24
CA ASN A 258 14.03 -13.19 1.81
C ASN A 258 13.27 -13.58 3.08
N ASP A 259 13.07 -12.58 3.94
CA ASP A 259 12.49 -12.79 5.27
C ASP A 259 11.01 -13.19 5.22
N ASP A 260 10.24 -12.75 4.22
CA ASP A 260 8.81 -13.09 4.16
C ASP A 260 8.59 -14.57 3.84
N LEU A 261 9.30 -15.10 2.83
CA LEU A 261 9.24 -16.52 2.50
C LEU A 261 9.85 -17.39 3.62
N LYS A 262 10.94 -16.91 4.26
CA LYS A 262 11.55 -17.59 5.40
C LYS A 262 10.61 -17.70 6.58
N ALA A 263 9.92 -16.61 6.93
CA ALA A 263 8.91 -16.61 8.00
C ALA A 263 7.75 -17.56 7.68
N ALA A 264 7.30 -17.60 6.43
CA ALA A 264 6.27 -18.51 5.96
C ALA A 264 6.72 -19.98 6.12
N GLY A 265 7.93 -20.32 5.65
CA GLY A 265 8.49 -21.67 5.81
C GLY A 265 8.59 -22.10 7.26
N LEU A 266 9.09 -21.21 8.14
CA LEU A 266 9.19 -21.49 9.59
C LEU A 266 7.82 -21.73 10.22
N PHE A 267 6.85 -20.86 9.93
CA PHE A 267 5.51 -20.96 10.49
C PHE A 267 4.78 -22.24 10.03
N TRP A 268 4.81 -22.53 8.73
CA TRP A 268 4.16 -23.72 8.18
C TRP A 268 4.86 -25.03 8.54
N ALA A 269 6.19 -25.02 8.67
CA ALA A 269 6.92 -26.18 9.21
C ALA A 269 6.54 -26.43 10.68
N ALA A 270 6.36 -25.39 11.50
CA ALA A 270 5.84 -25.55 12.86
C ALA A 270 4.42 -26.14 12.88
N ARG A 271 3.54 -25.71 11.97
CA ARG A 271 2.20 -26.29 11.80
C ARG A 271 2.26 -27.77 11.41
N ALA A 272 3.12 -28.12 10.47
CA ALA A 272 3.31 -29.51 10.03
C ALA A 272 3.87 -30.38 11.17
N ALA A 273 4.83 -29.86 11.96
CA ALA A 273 5.31 -30.51 13.16
C ALA A 273 4.21 -30.74 14.22
N MET A 274 3.27 -29.82 14.33
CA MET A 274 2.09 -29.97 15.19
C MET A 274 1.19 -31.12 14.70
N ALA A 275 0.92 -31.18 13.40
CA ALA A 275 0.12 -32.23 12.79
C ALA A 275 0.76 -33.63 12.87
N THR A 276 2.09 -33.70 12.85
CA THR A 276 2.88 -34.94 13.01
C THR A 276 3.26 -35.27 14.46
N GLN A 277 2.71 -34.52 15.44
CA GLN A 277 2.98 -34.73 16.88
C GLN A 277 4.48 -34.63 17.25
N GLN A 278 5.22 -33.70 16.65
CA GLN A 278 6.63 -33.43 16.90
C GLN A 278 6.84 -32.13 17.68
N PRO A 279 6.45 -32.03 18.97
CA PRO A 279 6.40 -30.79 19.74
C PRO A 279 7.78 -30.12 19.88
N GLN A 280 8.86 -30.85 19.83
CA GLN A 280 10.24 -30.35 19.95
C GLN A 280 10.62 -29.36 18.83
N PHE A 281 9.95 -29.41 17.67
CA PHE A 281 10.21 -28.53 16.55
C PHE A 281 9.29 -27.30 16.49
N ILE A 282 8.17 -27.30 17.21
CA ILE A 282 7.14 -26.24 17.12
C ILE A 282 7.68 -24.92 17.65
N GLN A 283 8.03 -24.88 18.94
CA GLN A 283 8.44 -23.64 19.60
C GLN A 283 9.69 -23.00 18.96
N PRO A 284 10.79 -23.73 18.66
CA PRO A 284 11.97 -23.13 18.05
C PRO A 284 11.70 -22.50 16.68
N LYS A 285 10.82 -23.09 15.86
CA LYS A 285 10.46 -22.55 14.55
C LYS A 285 9.57 -21.31 14.68
N MET A 286 8.57 -21.34 15.56
CA MET A 286 7.72 -20.20 15.83
C MET A 286 8.54 -19.02 16.39
N GLN A 287 9.46 -19.25 17.31
CA GLN A 287 10.35 -18.20 17.84
C GLN A 287 11.23 -17.57 16.74
N LYS A 288 11.80 -18.39 15.85
CA LYS A 288 12.57 -17.86 14.70
C LYS A 288 11.69 -17.07 13.72
N ALA A 289 10.44 -17.50 13.48
CA ALA A 289 9.50 -16.76 12.67
C ALA A 289 9.16 -15.40 13.32
N ALA A 290 8.89 -15.38 14.63
CA ALA A 290 8.55 -14.18 15.39
C ALA A 290 9.65 -13.10 15.36
N GLN A 291 10.92 -13.49 15.21
CA GLN A 291 12.03 -12.54 15.03
C GLN A 291 11.94 -11.76 13.71
N LEU A 292 11.23 -12.29 12.70
CA LEU A 292 10.99 -11.64 11.41
C LEU A 292 9.73 -10.76 11.47
N SER A 293 9.71 -9.83 12.38
CA SER A 293 8.54 -9.11 12.91
C SER A 293 7.83 -8.18 11.90
N GLU A 294 8.44 -7.88 10.76
CA GLU A 294 7.80 -7.08 9.68
C GLU A 294 7.24 -7.97 8.55
N THR A 295 7.08 -9.26 8.82
CA THR A 295 6.48 -10.22 7.89
C THR A 295 5.10 -10.67 8.38
N PHE A 296 4.25 -11.10 7.44
CA PHE A 296 2.92 -11.59 7.77
C PHE A 296 2.97 -12.76 8.77
N TYR A 297 3.79 -13.79 8.48
CA TYR A 297 3.91 -14.95 9.34
C TYR A 297 4.74 -14.72 10.61
N GLY A 298 5.65 -13.73 10.60
CA GLY A 298 6.36 -13.33 11.80
C GLY A 298 5.43 -12.73 12.85
N LEU A 299 4.47 -11.89 12.43
CA LEU A 299 3.45 -11.34 13.32
C LEU A 299 2.51 -12.44 13.83
N LEU A 300 2.06 -13.36 12.96
CA LEU A 300 1.26 -14.52 13.37
C LEU A 300 1.98 -15.39 14.39
N ALA A 301 3.26 -15.64 14.20
CA ALA A 301 4.07 -16.43 15.13
C ALA A 301 4.24 -15.73 16.49
N SER A 302 4.46 -14.40 16.49
CA SER A 302 4.52 -13.62 17.73
C SER A 302 3.21 -13.71 18.51
N GLU A 303 2.08 -13.54 17.85
CA GLU A 303 0.75 -13.64 18.47
C GLU A 303 0.48 -15.06 18.99
N ALA A 304 0.80 -16.11 18.20
CA ALA A 304 0.63 -17.51 18.62
C ALA A 304 1.45 -17.89 19.85
N LEU A 305 2.60 -17.24 20.05
CA LEU A 305 3.47 -17.44 21.22
C LEU A 305 3.11 -16.51 22.40
N GLY A 306 2.14 -15.61 22.24
CA GLY A 306 1.84 -14.56 23.24
C GLY A 306 3.01 -13.58 23.44
N MET A 307 3.89 -13.43 22.46
CA MET A 307 5.02 -12.50 22.50
C MET A 307 4.62 -11.13 22.01
N GLU A 308 5.14 -10.08 22.64
CA GLU A 308 5.03 -8.74 22.06
C GLU A 308 5.84 -8.67 20.74
N PRO A 309 5.22 -8.32 19.61
CA PRO A 309 5.96 -8.17 18.36
C PRO A 309 7.03 -7.08 18.48
N ILE A 310 8.23 -7.35 17.99
CA ILE A 310 9.32 -6.35 17.90
C ILE A 310 8.85 -5.13 17.06
N ALA A 311 7.94 -5.34 16.11
CA ALA A 311 7.29 -4.28 15.35
C ALA A 311 6.64 -3.19 16.24
N ARG A 312 6.28 -3.49 17.49
CA ARG A 312 5.76 -2.50 18.44
C ARG A 312 6.82 -1.47 18.87
N SER A 313 8.09 -1.83 18.88
CA SER A 313 9.19 -0.87 19.13
C SER A 313 9.36 0.10 17.94
N VAL A 314 9.07 -0.36 16.72
CA VAL A 314 9.05 0.43 15.49
C VAL A 314 7.88 1.43 15.47
N ALA A 315 6.87 1.20 16.30
CA ALA A 315 5.65 1.99 16.33
C ALA A 315 5.78 3.33 17.10
N LYS A 316 6.84 3.57 17.86
CA LYS A 316 7.02 4.81 18.62
C LYS A 316 7.22 6.00 17.68
N VAL A 317 6.36 7.01 17.80
CA VAL A 317 6.49 8.26 17.04
C VAL A 317 7.67 9.06 17.60
N GLY A 318 8.64 9.35 16.75
CA GLY A 318 9.72 10.27 17.11
C GLY A 318 9.28 11.72 17.05
N LYS A 319 10.01 12.59 17.73
CA LYS A 319 9.81 14.04 17.70
C LYS A 319 10.91 14.67 16.86
N PHE A 320 10.58 15.77 16.15
CA PHE A 320 11.58 16.57 15.46
C PHE A 320 12.09 17.70 16.37
N ASP A 321 13.36 18.04 16.18
CA ASP A 321 13.97 19.23 16.79
C ASP A 321 13.89 20.41 15.83
N TRP A 322 12.95 21.32 16.07
CA TRP A 322 12.76 22.50 15.25
C TRP A 322 13.97 23.45 15.29
N THR A 323 14.63 23.57 16.43
CA THR A 323 15.78 24.48 16.61
C THR A 323 16.90 24.15 15.63
N SER A 324 17.13 22.88 15.35
CA SER A 324 18.16 22.44 14.39
C SER A 324 17.73 22.55 12.91
N LEU A 325 16.44 22.72 12.64
CA LEU A 325 15.88 22.75 11.28
C LEU A 325 15.48 24.16 10.81
N GLN A 326 15.09 25.05 11.73
CA GLN A 326 14.45 26.33 11.41
C GLN A 326 15.27 27.30 10.55
N ASN A 327 16.59 27.13 10.47
CA ASN A 327 17.48 27.99 9.67
C ASN A 327 17.79 27.40 8.29
N GLN A 328 17.19 26.26 7.93
CA GLN A 328 17.43 25.62 6.64
C GLN A 328 16.42 26.13 5.60
N PRO A 329 16.85 26.77 4.49
CA PRO A 329 15.95 27.46 3.56
C PRO A 329 14.84 26.55 2.99
N ASN A 330 15.17 25.30 2.61
CA ASN A 330 14.17 24.37 2.09
C ASN A 330 13.24 23.81 3.16
N VAL A 331 13.62 23.85 4.45
CA VAL A 331 12.72 23.49 5.56
C VAL A 331 11.70 24.61 5.76
N ILE A 332 12.16 25.88 5.83
CA ILE A 332 11.28 27.05 5.89
C ILE A 332 10.32 27.02 4.69
N LEU A 333 10.87 26.79 3.49
CA LEU A 333 10.10 26.69 2.26
C LEU A 333 9.02 25.60 2.34
N ALA A 334 9.37 24.41 2.81
CA ALA A 334 8.41 23.30 2.93
C ALA A 334 7.28 23.62 3.92
N VAL A 335 7.60 24.18 5.09
CA VAL A 335 6.60 24.61 6.08
C VAL A 335 5.69 25.67 5.49
N SER A 336 6.25 26.73 4.89
CA SER A 336 5.49 27.82 4.28
C SER A 336 4.57 27.34 3.15
N LEU A 337 5.04 26.42 2.32
CA LEU A 337 4.26 25.84 1.24
C LEU A 337 3.07 25.01 1.75
N VAL A 338 3.26 24.24 2.84
CA VAL A 338 2.15 23.53 3.49
C VAL A 338 1.11 24.51 4.04
N GLU A 339 1.54 25.62 4.65
CA GLU A 339 0.64 26.63 5.20
C GLU A 339 -0.29 27.29 4.15
N ILE A 340 0.10 27.25 2.86
CA ILE A 340 -0.69 27.74 1.73
C ILE A 340 -1.22 26.62 0.82
N GLY A 341 -1.21 25.35 1.29
CA GLY A 341 -1.77 24.20 0.59
C GLY A 341 -0.95 23.70 -0.62
N GLN A 342 0.31 24.12 -0.77
CA GLN A 342 1.19 23.70 -1.88
C GLN A 342 1.99 22.42 -1.53
N ASN A 343 1.30 21.38 -1.05
CA ASN A 343 1.91 20.16 -0.50
C ASN A 343 2.87 19.46 -1.45
N LYS A 344 2.58 19.40 -2.75
CA LYS A 344 3.47 18.78 -3.75
C LYS A 344 4.83 19.48 -3.86
N ARG A 345 4.83 20.82 -3.74
CA ARG A 345 6.05 21.62 -3.72
C ARG A 345 6.80 21.47 -2.40
N ALA A 346 6.07 21.38 -1.29
CA ALA A 346 6.64 21.11 0.02
C ALA A 346 7.33 19.74 0.07
N ASP A 347 6.73 18.70 -0.49
CA ASP A 347 7.34 17.39 -0.68
C ASP A 347 8.68 17.47 -1.41
N ALA A 348 8.73 18.20 -2.52
CA ALA A 348 9.94 18.36 -3.32
C ALA A 348 11.03 19.10 -2.53
N ALA A 349 10.68 20.19 -1.83
CA ALA A 349 11.60 20.98 -1.03
C ALA A 349 12.23 20.16 0.10
N LEU A 350 11.42 19.41 0.84
CA LEU A 350 11.89 18.62 1.99
C LEU A 350 12.77 17.44 1.56
N ARG A 351 12.40 16.73 0.48
CA ARG A 351 13.21 15.65 -0.10
C ARG A 351 14.53 16.18 -0.69
N HIS A 352 14.50 17.38 -1.27
CA HIS A 352 15.69 18.03 -1.76
C HIS A 352 16.63 18.42 -0.63
N GLN A 353 16.08 19.02 0.46
CA GLN A 353 16.84 19.35 1.67
C GLN A 353 17.60 18.15 2.22
N ALA A 354 16.96 17.00 2.30
CA ALA A 354 17.62 15.79 2.76
C ALA A 354 18.84 15.39 1.93
N ARG A 355 18.78 15.65 0.62
CA ARG A 355 19.88 15.31 -0.31
C ARG A 355 21.04 16.30 -0.31
N ILE A 356 20.79 17.58 0.01
CA ILE A 356 21.83 18.61 0.02
C ILE A 356 22.32 18.97 1.43
N GLY A 357 21.48 18.73 2.46
CA GLY A 357 21.76 19.08 3.86
C GLY A 357 22.62 18.07 4.62
N ASP A 358 22.71 18.22 5.93
CA ASP A 358 23.44 17.31 6.81
C ASP A 358 22.71 15.96 6.92
N VAL A 359 23.41 14.86 6.68
CA VAL A 359 22.86 13.49 6.76
C VAL A 359 22.32 13.12 8.14
N ARG A 360 22.88 13.73 9.20
CA ARG A 360 22.43 13.52 10.58
C ARG A 360 21.00 14.03 10.83
N GLN A 361 20.49 14.91 9.97
CA GLN A 361 19.14 15.45 10.05
C GLN A 361 18.08 14.55 9.40
N HIS A 362 18.46 13.41 8.82
CA HIS A 362 17.53 12.54 8.08
C HIS A 362 16.30 12.15 8.91
N ALA A 363 16.49 11.64 10.13
CA ALA A 363 15.40 11.26 11.02
C ALA A 363 14.54 12.48 11.42
N ASN A 364 15.18 13.61 11.69
CA ASN A 364 14.53 14.85 12.08
C ASN A 364 13.61 15.39 10.96
N LEU A 365 14.09 15.36 9.71
CA LEU A 365 13.29 15.70 8.53
C LEU A 365 12.12 14.72 8.31
N ALA A 366 12.31 13.43 8.59
CA ALA A 366 11.25 12.43 8.50
C ALA A 366 10.11 12.70 9.50
N TYR A 367 10.45 13.08 10.73
CA TYR A 367 9.45 13.43 11.76
C TYR A 367 8.74 14.75 11.42
N LEU A 368 9.48 15.73 10.91
CA LEU A 368 8.88 16.98 10.42
C LEU A 368 7.90 16.71 9.26
N ALA A 369 8.25 15.83 8.33
CA ALA A 369 7.33 15.44 7.25
C ALA A 369 6.01 14.88 7.79
N GLY A 370 6.07 14.07 8.85
CA GLY A 370 4.88 13.57 9.55
C GLY A 370 4.05 14.71 10.17
N ALA A 371 4.69 15.64 10.87
CA ALA A 371 4.03 16.80 11.50
C ALA A 371 3.39 17.73 10.44
N LEU A 372 4.01 17.86 9.27
CA LEU A 372 3.49 18.62 8.14
C LEU A 372 2.41 17.87 7.33
N ASN A 373 2.02 16.68 7.76
CA ASN A 373 1.04 15.83 7.05
C ASN A 373 1.47 15.45 5.61
N LEU A 374 2.78 15.40 5.36
CA LEU A 374 3.40 14.98 4.10
C LEU A 374 3.70 13.47 4.13
N ALA A 375 2.63 12.67 4.17
CA ALA A 375 2.72 11.22 4.40
C ALA A 375 3.59 10.49 3.36
N SER A 376 3.48 10.86 2.08
CA SER A 376 4.32 10.29 1.02
C SER A 376 5.80 10.60 1.20
N THR A 377 6.13 11.78 1.68
CA THR A 377 7.52 12.17 1.98
C THR A 377 8.03 11.50 3.25
N GLN A 378 7.19 11.39 4.29
CA GLN A 378 7.52 10.60 5.47
C GLN A 378 7.84 9.14 5.10
N PHE A 379 6.98 8.50 4.31
CA PHE A 379 7.20 7.16 3.78
C PHE A 379 8.51 7.06 2.99
N TRP A 380 8.79 8.05 2.14
CA TRP A 380 10.04 8.10 1.37
C TRP A 380 11.27 8.12 2.28
N PHE A 381 11.27 8.91 3.36
CA PHE A 381 12.34 8.93 4.36
C PHE A 381 12.55 7.58 5.05
N GLY A 382 11.47 6.81 5.24
CA GLY A 382 11.55 5.46 5.82
C GLY A 382 12.19 4.42 4.91
N HIS A 383 12.27 4.71 3.60
CA HIS A 383 12.74 3.76 2.59
C HIS A 383 14.00 4.21 1.84
N TYR A 384 14.36 5.48 1.91
CA TYR A 384 15.54 6.03 1.25
C TYR A 384 16.34 6.87 2.23
N GLY A 385 17.64 6.66 2.26
CA GLY A 385 18.52 7.40 3.14
C GLY A 385 19.98 7.31 2.74
N PRO A 386 20.85 8.06 3.45
CA PRO A 386 22.28 8.09 3.17
C PRO A 386 22.99 6.79 3.57
N SER A 387 22.50 6.10 4.61
CA SER A 387 23.02 4.82 5.07
C SER A 387 21.92 4.00 5.77
N ARG A 388 22.08 2.67 5.87
CA ARG A 388 21.11 1.77 6.54
C ARG A 388 20.97 2.07 8.03
N ASP A 389 22.02 2.52 8.69
CA ASP A 389 22.05 2.81 10.13
C ASP A 389 21.18 4.00 10.53
N GLN A 390 20.77 4.83 9.55
CA GLN A 390 19.90 5.99 9.77
C GLN A 390 18.45 5.73 9.38
N SER A 391 18.06 4.46 9.23
CA SER A 391 16.69 4.08 8.92
C SER A 391 15.73 4.51 10.04
N THR A 392 14.75 5.32 9.70
CA THR A 392 13.60 5.65 10.54
C THR A 392 12.46 4.69 10.25
N SER A 393 12.51 3.51 10.86
CA SER A 393 11.50 2.45 10.65
C SER A 393 10.07 2.95 10.90
N THR A 394 9.88 3.86 11.87
CA THR A 394 8.59 4.49 12.15
C THR A 394 8.06 5.34 10.99
N ALA A 395 8.93 5.89 10.15
CA ALA A 395 8.54 6.68 8.98
C ALA A 395 7.94 5.81 7.86
N ARG A 396 8.14 4.49 7.89
CA ARG A 396 7.57 3.56 6.90
C ARG A 396 6.05 3.40 6.99
N TYR A 397 5.46 3.78 8.11
CA TYR A 397 4.03 3.66 8.38
C TYR A 397 3.44 5.01 8.77
N PRO A 398 3.28 5.97 7.83
CA PRO A 398 2.71 7.28 8.11
C PRO A 398 1.31 7.21 8.70
N LEU A 399 1.01 8.15 9.62
CA LEU A 399 -0.33 8.34 10.18
C LEU A 399 -0.80 9.78 9.85
N PRO A 400 -1.23 10.03 8.60
CA PRO A 400 -1.67 11.37 8.22
C PRO A 400 -2.95 11.77 8.94
N ASN A 401 -3.10 13.07 9.18
CA ASN A 401 -4.31 13.63 9.76
C ASN A 401 -5.33 13.95 8.66
N TRP A 402 -5.76 12.92 7.93
CA TRP A 402 -6.82 13.03 6.93
C TRP A 402 -8.09 12.36 7.47
N GLU A 403 -9.23 12.90 7.08
CA GLU A 403 -10.52 12.36 7.46
C GLU A 403 -11.41 12.24 6.19
N PRO A 404 -12.16 11.14 6.03
CA PRO A 404 -13.13 11.01 4.95
C PRO A 404 -14.20 12.11 5.04
N THR A 405 -14.73 12.57 3.91
CA THR A 405 -15.78 13.62 3.88
C THR A 405 -17.03 13.27 4.68
N GLY A 406 -17.34 11.98 4.81
CA GLY A 406 -18.47 11.47 5.61
C GLY A 406 -18.07 10.98 7.00
N GLY A 407 -16.84 11.30 7.48
CA GLY A 407 -16.29 10.75 8.72
C GLY A 407 -15.87 9.29 8.60
N TRP A 408 -15.27 8.75 9.66
CA TRP A 408 -14.78 7.36 9.71
C TRP A 408 -15.94 6.38 9.96
N ARG A 409 -16.10 5.40 9.08
CA ARG A 409 -17.00 4.25 9.20
C ARG A 409 -16.26 2.91 9.17
N VAL A 410 -15.05 2.94 8.63
CA VAL A 410 -14.09 1.84 8.65
C VAL A 410 -12.89 2.29 9.48
N THR A 411 -12.32 1.40 10.28
CA THR A 411 -11.16 1.74 11.11
C THR A 411 -10.02 2.35 10.29
N PRO A 412 -9.48 3.51 10.69
CA PRO A 412 -8.39 4.17 9.97
C PRO A 412 -7.19 3.27 9.71
N SER A 413 -6.85 2.39 10.65
CA SER A 413 -5.74 1.42 10.50
C SER A 413 -5.88 0.55 9.24
N LEU A 414 -7.10 0.08 8.92
CA LEU A 414 -7.35 -0.71 7.71
C LEU A 414 -7.28 0.17 6.45
N ILE A 415 -7.83 1.37 6.51
CA ILE A 415 -7.80 2.33 5.40
C ILE A 415 -6.35 2.74 5.08
N TYR A 416 -5.54 3.04 6.09
CA TYR A 416 -4.13 3.40 5.89
C TYR A 416 -3.30 2.20 5.39
N ALA A 417 -3.65 0.97 5.77
CA ALA A 417 -3.02 -0.22 5.20
C ALA A 417 -3.23 -0.32 3.69
N HIS A 418 -4.45 -0.01 3.21
CA HIS A 418 -4.74 0.06 1.77
C HIS A 418 -4.01 1.24 1.12
N ALA A 419 -4.12 2.46 1.65
CA ALA A 419 -3.46 3.66 1.09
C ALA A 419 -1.94 3.49 0.99
N LEU A 420 -1.33 2.82 1.97
CA LEU A 420 0.09 2.48 1.94
C LEU A 420 0.42 1.54 0.77
N GLN A 421 -0.35 0.48 0.57
CA GLN A 421 -0.10 -0.50 -0.48
C GLN A 421 -0.44 0.04 -1.87
N GLU A 422 -1.51 0.81 -2.01
CA GLU A 422 -2.03 1.30 -3.28
C GLU A 422 -1.21 2.43 -3.88
N SER A 423 -0.80 3.40 -3.07
CA SER A 423 -0.20 4.64 -3.57
C SER A 423 1.08 5.07 -2.85
N ASN A 424 1.50 4.41 -1.77
CA ASN A 424 2.49 4.95 -0.83
C ASN A 424 2.10 6.36 -0.35
N PHE A 425 0.81 6.59 -0.10
CA PHE A 425 0.21 7.88 0.29
C PHE A 425 0.36 9.00 -0.75
N ARG A 426 0.56 8.70 -2.02
CA ARG A 426 0.53 9.71 -3.08
C ARG A 426 -0.91 10.00 -3.49
N THR A 427 -1.29 11.26 -3.47
CA THR A 427 -2.69 11.69 -3.68
C THR A 427 -3.09 11.81 -5.15
N ASP A 428 -2.12 11.99 -6.05
CA ASP A 428 -2.31 12.29 -7.48
C ASP A 428 -1.89 11.15 -8.42
N VAL A 429 -1.75 9.94 -7.89
CA VAL A 429 -1.36 8.77 -8.71
C VAL A 429 -2.54 8.27 -9.54
N ILE A 430 -2.26 8.01 -10.81
CA ILE A 430 -3.20 7.36 -11.72
C ILE A 430 -2.53 6.08 -12.21
N SER A 431 -3.20 4.94 -12.03
CA SER A 431 -2.72 3.65 -12.54
C SER A 431 -2.95 3.51 -14.05
N PRO A 432 -2.29 2.55 -14.72
CA PRO A 432 -2.59 2.23 -16.12
C PRO A 432 -4.06 1.88 -16.39
N ALA A 433 -4.76 1.33 -15.39
CA ALA A 433 -6.18 1.02 -15.44
C ALA A 433 -7.09 2.23 -15.13
N GLY A 434 -6.51 3.40 -14.85
CA GLY A 434 -7.24 4.64 -14.54
C GLY A 434 -7.71 4.75 -13.09
N ALA A 435 -7.28 3.87 -12.18
CA ALA A 435 -7.54 4.04 -10.75
C ALA A 435 -6.75 5.24 -10.20
N ARG A 436 -7.36 6.00 -9.25
CA ARG A 436 -6.85 7.31 -8.83
C ARG A 436 -6.68 7.44 -7.32
N GLY A 437 -5.66 8.19 -6.94
CA GLY A 437 -5.44 8.72 -5.60
C GLY A 437 -5.00 7.69 -4.58
N LEU A 438 -5.19 8.01 -3.31
CA LEU A 438 -4.65 7.28 -2.14
C LEU A 438 -4.97 5.79 -2.13
N MET A 439 -6.22 5.43 -2.33
CA MET A 439 -6.73 4.05 -2.30
C MET A 439 -6.96 3.47 -3.70
N GLN A 440 -6.44 4.12 -4.75
CA GLN A 440 -6.56 3.69 -6.16
C GLN A 440 -8.00 3.31 -6.55
N VAL A 441 -8.94 4.21 -6.27
CA VAL A 441 -10.35 3.99 -6.59
C VAL A 441 -10.59 4.22 -8.09
N LEU A 442 -11.23 3.24 -8.75
CA LEU A 442 -11.65 3.39 -10.14
C LEU A 442 -12.77 4.43 -10.25
N PRO A 443 -12.72 5.38 -11.20
CA PRO A 443 -13.77 6.37 -11.41
C PRO A 443 -15.16 5.76 -11.61
N GLY A 444 -15.25 4.61 -12.31
CA GLY A 444 -16.52 3.89 -12.48
C GLY A 444 -17.10 3.35 -11.17
N THR A 445 -16.24 2.85 -10.27
CA THR A 445 -16.64 2.42 -8.93
C THR A 445 -17.17 3.59 -8.11
N ALA A 446 -16.42 4.71 -8.07
CA ALA A 446 -16.83 5.93 -7.36
C ALA A 446 -18.14 6.50 -7.91
N GLN A 447 -18.32 6.54 -9.24
CA GLN A 447 -19.55 6.99 -9.88
C GLN A 447 -20.76 6.11 -9.51
N GLY A 448 -20.56 4.78 -9.47
CA GLY A 448 -21.62 3.85 -9.01
C GLY A 448 -22.02 4.10 -7.57
N LEU A 449 -21.07 4.35 -6.68
CA LEU A 449 -21.31 4.69 -5.27
C LEU A 449 -21.99 6.06 -5.13
N ALA A 450 -21.55 7.04 -5.91
CA ALA A 450 -22.18 8.38 -5.92
C ALA A 450 -23.64 8.31 -6.35
N ARG A 451 -23.95 7.60 -7.44
CA ARG A 451 -25.35 7.38 -7.91
C ARG A 451 -26.23 6.74 -6.84
N ALA A 452 -25.69 5.71 -6.16
CA ALA A 452 -26.44 5.06 -5.09
C ALA A 452 -26.78 5.98 -3.91
N ARG A 453 -26.04 7.09 -3.76
CA ARG A 453 -26.25 8.15 -2.74
C ARG A 453 -27.00 9.37 -3.26
N GLY A 454 -27.36 9.41 -4.55
CA GLY A 454 -27.97 10.58 -5.18
C GLY A 454 -27.03 11.80 -5.28
N SER A 455 -25.71 11.57 -5.29
CA SER A 455 -24.69 12.63 -5.32
C SER A 455 -24.01 12.74 -6.68
N SER A 456 -23.50 13.95 -7.00
CA SER A 456 -22.66 14.17 -8.18
C SER A 456 -21.21 13.69 -7.92
N PHE A 457 -20.49 13.30 -8.99
CA PHE A 457 -19.12 12.83 -8.93
C PHE A 457 -18.29 13.39 -10.09
N LYS A 458 -17.09 13.85 -9.78
CA LYS A 458 -16.06 14.21 -10.77
C LYS A 458 -14.81 13.37 -10.50
N ALA A 459 -14.24 12.78 -11.55
CA ALA A 459 -13.07 11.90 -11.41
C ALA A 459 -11.85 12.60 -10.77
N ALA A 460 -11.68 13.91 -11.03
CA ALA A 460 -10.59 14.69 -10.44
C ALA A 460 -10.72 14.86 -8.92
N ASP A 461 -11.91 14.73 -8.35
CA ASP A 461 -12.12 14.85 -6.91
C ASP A 461 -11.46 13.70 -6.14
N LEU A 462 -11.17 12.56 -6.82
CA LEU A 462 -10.42 11.44 -6.24
C LEU A 462 -8.95 11.78 -5.95
N ASP A 463 -8.42 12.90 -6.41
CA ASP A 463 -7.09 13.37 -6.05
C ASP A 463 -7.08 14.09 -4.68
N LEU A 464 -8.28 14.40 -4.14
CA LEU A 464 -8.45 14.98 -2.81
C LEU A 464 -8.47 13.88 -1.75
N PRO A 465 -7.58 13.92 -0.72
CA PRO A 465 -7.49 12.87 0.30
C PRO A 465 -8.83 12.51 0.94
N ALA A 466 -9.58 13.49 1.44
CA ALA A 466 -10.85 13.28 2.12
C ALA A 466 -11.90 12.58 1.23
N VAL A 467 -11.95 12.95 -0.06
CA VAL A 467 -12.87 12.34 -1.03
C VAL A 467 -12.44 10.93 -1.40
N ASN A 468 -11.14 10.72 -1.61
CA ASN A 468 -10.61 9.40 -1.97
C ASN A 468 -10.82 8.38 -0.84
N LEU A 469 -10.53 8.78 0.41
CA LEU A 469 -10.77 7.96 1.60
C LEU A 469 -12.26 7.65 1.76
N GLU A 470 -13.16 8.60 1.48
CA GLU A 470 -14.61 8.39 1.51
C GLU A 470 -15.06 7.31 0.52
N TYR A 471 -14.62 7.40 -0.74
CA TYR A 471 -14.98 6.38 -1.74
C TYR A 471 -14.28 5.04 -1.48
N GLY A 472 -13.05 5.06 -0.97
CA GLY A 472 -12.32 3.85 -0.60
C GLY A 472 -13.01 3.07 0.52
N GLN A 473 -13.37 3.74 1.63
CA GLN A 473 -14.10 3.08 2.73
C GLN A 473 -15.48 2.59 2.29
N SER A 474 -16.18 3.37 1.48
CA SER A 474 -17.50 2.98 0.96
C SER A 474 -17.43 1.76 0.05
N TYR A 475 -16.34 1.61 -0.71
CA TYR A 475 -16.15 0.42 -1.53
C TYR A 475 -15.84 -0.80 -0.66
N LEU A 476 -15.03 -0.65 0.39
CA LEU A 476 -14.80 -1.73 1.37
C LEU A 476 -16.09 -2.16 2.09
N GLU A 477 -16.93 -1.20 2.49
CA GLU A 477 -18.24 -1.48 3.08
C GLU A 477 -19.13 -2.27 2.11
N LYS A 478 -19.20 -1.83 0.84
CA LYS A 478 -19.92 -2.55 -0.20
C LYS A 478 -19.43 -3.98 -0.37
N LEU A 479 -18.11 -4.18 -0.41
CA LEU A 479 -17.52 -5.51 -0.54
C LEU A 479 -17.77 -6.39 0.70
N ARG A 480 -17.73 -5.82 1.90
CA ARG A 480 -18.09 -6.50 3.16
C ARG A 480 -19.50 -7.07 3.09
N ASP A 481 -20.44 -6.30 2.57
CA ASP A 481 -21.87 -6.62 2.58
C ASP A 481 -22.28 -7.60 1.47
N LEU A 482 -21.37 -7.90 0.53
CA LEU A 482 -21.63 -8.90 -0.51
C LEU A 482 -21.68 -10.33 0.08
N PRO A 483 -22.68 -11.15 -0.28
CA PRO A 483 -22.76 -12.56 0.17
C PRO A 483 -21.49 -13.36 -0.11
N ILE A 484 -20.80 -13.08 -1.22
CA ILE A 484 -19.60 -13.82 -1.65
C ILE A 484 -18.42 -13.66 -0.69
N THR A 485 -18.31 -12.53 0.00
CA THR A 485 -17.28 -12.31 1.03
C THR A 485 -17.74 -12.81 2.39
N SER A 486 -19.06 -12.89 2.59
CA SER A 486 -19.69 -13.18 3.90
C SER A 486 -19.12 -12.29 5.02
N GLY A 487 -18.60 -11.12 4.68
CA GLY A 487 -17.90 -10.20 5.58
C GLY A 487 -16.59 -10.74 6.16
N PHE A 488 -15.99 -11.80 5.61
CA PHE A 488 -14.67 -12.27 6.04
C PHE A 488 -13.56 -11.34 5.52
N LEU A 489 -12.77 -10.81 6.42
CA LEU A 489 -11.75 -9.79 6.11
C LEU A 489 -10.78 -10.21 4.99
N PRO A 490 -10.20 -11.43 4.97
CA PRO A 490 -9.33 -11.84 3.86
C PRO A 490 -10.03 -11.84 2.49
N LYS A 491 -11.34 -12.23 2.46
CA LYS A 491 -12.14 -12.24 1.23
C LYS A 491 -12.51 -10.82 0.77
N VAL A 492 -12.80 -9.92 1.71
CA VAL A 492 -13.06 -8.49 1.41
C VAL A 492 -11.80 -7.84 0.81
N ILE A 493 -10.63 -8.07 1.42
CA ILE A 493 -9.34 -7.55 0.91
C ILE A 493 -9.04 -8.13 -0.47
N ALA A 494 -9.26 -9.43 -0.67
CA ALA A 494 -9.08 -10.08 -1.98
C ALA A 494 -10.02 -9.48 -3.05
N ALA A 495 -11.28 -9.23 -2.70
CA ALA A 495 -12.26 -8.62 -3.59
C ALA A 495 -11.95 -7.16 -3.92
N TYR A 496 -11.27 -6.44 -3.02
CA TYR A 496 -10.82 -5.07 -3.30
C TYR A 496 -9.81 -5.03 -4.47
N ASN A 497 -8.85 -5.95 -4.47
CA ASN A 497 -7.79 -6.01 -5.48
C ASN A 497 -8.25 -6.73 -6.77
N ALA A 498 -8.83 -7.92 -6.66
CA ALA A 498 -9.21 -8.75 -7.82
C ALA A 498 -10.60 -8.47 -8.37
N GLY A 499 -11.43 -7.73 -7.62
CA GLY A 499 -12.85 -7.62 -7.87
C GLY A 499 -13.67 -8.77 -7.24
N PRO A 500 -15.00 -8.60 -7.13
CA PRO A 500 -15.88 -9.58 -6.47
C PRO A 500 -16.07 -10.88 -7.26
N SER A 501 -16.05 -10.85 -8.60
CA SER A 501 -16.32 -12.03 -9.43
C SER A 501 -15.28 -13.14 -9.29
N PRO A 502 -13.96 -12.88 -9.27
CA PRO A 502 -12.97 -13.90 -8.96
C PRO A 502 -13.17 -14.53 -7.58
N VAL A 503 -13.46 -13.73 -6.55
CA VAL A 503 -13.69 -14.24 -5.18
C VAL A 503 -14.91 -15.16 -5.13
N ALA A 504 -15.96 -14.85 -5.90
CA ALA A 504 -17.13 -15.73 -6.02
C ALA A 504 -16.76 -17.13 -6.53
N ARG A 505 -15.90 -17.20 -7.59
CA ARG A 505 -15.38 -18.48 -8.12
C ARG A 505 -14.50 -19.20 -7.09
N TRP A 506 -13.57 -18.49 -6.48
CA TRP A 506 -12.63 -19.04 -5.51
C TRP A 506 -13.32 -19.68 -4.29
N ASN A 507 -14.53 -19.22 -3.94
CA ASN A 507 -15.30 -19.83 -2.86
C ASN A 507 -15.65 -21.31 -3.09
N SER A 508 -15.77 -21.73 -4.37
CA SER A 508 -16.05 -23.12 -4.75
C SER A 508 -14.80 -23.87 -5.23
N GLU A 509 -13.80 -23.15 -5.73
CA GLU A 509 -12.62 -23.76 -6.35
C GLU A 509 -11.48 -24.03 -5.35
N ILE A 510 -11.27 -23.13 -4.37
CA ILE A 510 -10.18 -23.28 -3.41
C ILE A 510 -10.48 -24.36 -2.38
N ARG A 511 -9.59 -25.36 -2.30
CA ARG A 511 -9.61 -26.39 -1.24
C ARG A 511 -8.84 -25.89 -0.01
N ASP A 512 -9.49 -25.07 0.80
CA ASP A 512 -8.89 -24.50 2.01
C ASP A 512 -9.17 -25.31 3.29
N ASN A 513 -10.05 -26.32 3.22
CA ASN A 513 -10.47 -27.12 4.37
C ASN A 513 -10.96 -26.27 5.56
N GLY A 514 -11.48 -25.07 5.31
CA GLY A 514 -11.93 -24.12 6.32
C GLY A 514 -10.80 -23.31 6.98
N ASP A 515 -9.57 -23.45 6.52
CA ASP A 515 -8.38 -22.75 7.03
C ASP A 515 -8.15 -21.43 6.28
N PRO A 516 -8.27 -20.26 6.95
CA PRO A 516 -8.08 -18.97 6.30
C PRO A 516 -6.65 -18.75 5.78
N LEU A 517 -5.64 -19.34 6.40
CA LEU A 517 -4.24 -19.21 5.93
C LEU A 517 -4.03 -20.03 4.67
N LEU A 518 -4.62 -21.24 4.60
CA LEU A 518 -4.57 -22.05 3.38
C LEU A 518 -5.35 -21.38 2.25
N PHE A 519 -6.50 -20.76 2.54
CA PHE A 519 -7.22 -19.94 1.55
C PHE A 519 -6.34 -18.84 0.98
N ILE A 520 -5.68 -18.04 1.84
CA ILE A 520 -4.81 -16.94 1.40
C ILE A 520 -3.70 -17.47 0.49
N GLU A 521 -3.03 -18.56 0.87
CA GLU A 521 -1.94 -19.14 0.08
C GLU A 521 -2.41 -19.85 -1.19
N SER A 522 -3.70 -20.16 -1.30
CA SER A 522 -4.30 -20.82 -2.48
C SER A 522 -5.01 -19.85 -3.42
N ILE A 523 -4.99 -18.54 -3.16
CA ILE A 523 -5.56 -17.55 -4.09
C ILE A 523 -4.84 -17.66 -5.45
N PRO A 524 -5.58 -17.93 -6.57
CA PRO A 524 -4.99 -18.16 -7.88
C PRO A 524 -4.15 -16.99 -8.39
N PHE A 525 -4.64 -15.76 -8.22
CA PHE A 525 -3.93 -14.57 -8.65
C PHE A 525 -2.79 -14.26 -7.68
N TRP A 526 -1.55 -14.46 -8.13
CA TRP A 526 -0.35 -14.26 -7.32
C TRP A 526 -0.25 -12.85 -6.73
N GLU A 527 -0.69 -11.84 -7.49
CA GLU A 527 -0.74 -10.45 -7.04
C GLU A 527 -1.72 -10.29 -5.87
N THR A 528 -2.94 -10.82 -6.02
CA THR A 528 -3.96 -10.75 -4.97
C THR A 528 -3.57 -11.54 -3.72
N ARG A 529 -2.92 -12.70 -3.89
CA ARG A 529 -2.36 -13.49 -2.78
C ARG A 529 -1.39 -12.67 -1.94
N GLY A 530 -0.43 -12.03 -2.60
CA GLY A 530 0.52 -11.14 -1.94
C GLY A 530 -0.15 -9.91 -1.33
N TYR A 531 -1.12 -9.33 -2.04
CA TYR A 531 -1.88 -8.18 -1.59
C TYR A 531 -2.62 -8.43 -0.27
N VAL A 532 -3.32 -9.55 -0.13
CA VAL A 532 -4.04 -9.91 1.10
C VAL A 532 -3.09 -10.00 2.30
N ALA A 533 -1.98 -10.70 2.15
CA ALA A 533 -0.98 -10.83 3.21
C ALA A 533 -0.36 -9.47 3.59
N ILE A 534 -0.06 -8.62 2.61
CA ILE A 534 0.52 -7.29 2.83
C ILE A 534 -0.48 -6.36 3.53
N ILE A 535 -1.75 -6.33 3.11
CA ILE A 535 -2.77 -5.50 3.75
C ILE A 535 -2.98 -5.92 5.20
N LEU A 536 -3.13 -7.21 5.48
CA LEU A 536 -3.30 -7.72 6.84
C LEU A 536 -2.10 -7.36 7.72
N ARG A 537 -0.87 -7.58 7.24
CA ARG A 537 0.34 -7.18 7.94
C ARG A 537 0.37 -5.68 8.23
N ASN A 538 0.12 -4.84 7.23
CA ASN A 538 0.12 -3.39 7.40
C ASN A 538 -0.97 -2.95 8.38
N TYR A 539 -2.16 -3.55 8.30
CA TYR A 539 -3.28 -3.28 9.20
C TYR A 539 -2.88 -3.56 10.64
N TRP A 540 -2.27 -4.71 10.93
CA TRP A 540 -1.81 -5.06 12.28
C TRP A 540 -0.73 -4.10 12.79
N ILE A 541 0.20 -3.68 11.94
CA ILE A 541 1.23 -2.71 12.32
C ILE A 541 0.60 -1.35 12.66
N TYR A 542 -0.43 -0.92 11.92
CA TYR A 542 -1.16 0.31 12.25
C TYR A 542 -1.94 0.18 13.57
N GLU A 543 -2.59 -0.94 13.85
CA GLU A 543 -3.24 -1.20 15.14
C GLU A 543 -2.22 -1.15 16.29
N MET A 544 -1.05 -1.76 16.12
CA MET A 544 0.05 -1.68 17.10
C MET A 544 0.53 -0.24 17.34
N ARG A 545 0.60 0.58 16.29
CA ARG A 545 0.94 2.01 16.43
C ARG A 545 -0.08 2.79 17.23
N GLU A 546 -1.33 2.39 17.20
CA GLU A 546 -2.42 2.97 17.96
C GLU A 546 -2.57 2.32 19.36
N ASN A 547 -1.67 1.40 19.73
CA ASN A 547 -1.75 0.58 20.95
C ASN A 547 -3.08 -0.18 21.07
N LYS A 548 -3.64 -0.60 19.93
CA LYS A 548 -4.87 -1.39 19.86
C LYS A 548 -4.56 -2.88 19.77
N PRO A 549 -5.37 -3.73 20.40
CA PRO A 549 -5.29 -5.17 20.16
C PRO A 549 -5.78 -5.49 18.75
N SER A 550 -5.13 -6.43 18.08
CA SER A 550 -5.55 -6.88 16.74
C SER A 550 -6.38 -8.15 16.82
N GLY A 551 -7.70 -8.02 16.74
CA GLY A 551 -8.62 -9.16 16.72
C GLY A 551 -8.44 -10.05 15.50
N SER A 552 -8.07 -9.50 14.34
CA SER A 552 -7.83 -10.26 13.12
C SER A 552 -6.51 -11.03 13.16
N LEU A 553 -5.45 -10.47 13.74
CA LEU A 553 -4.19 -11.16 13.98
C LEU A 553 -4.41 -12.35 14.91
N LYS A 554 -5.06 -12.13 16.05
CA LYS A 554 -5.41 -13.18 17.01
C LYS A 554 -6.23 -14.28 16.37
N GLY A 555 -7.27 -13.91 15.60
CA GLY A 555 -8.11 -14.88 14.90
C GLY A 555 -7.31 -15.75 13.94
N LEU A 556 -6.51 -15.16 13.06
CA LEU A 556 -5.70 -15.89 12.09
C LEU A 556 -4.60 -16.74 12.75
N ALA A 557 -4.00 -16.27 13.85
CA ALA A 557 -3.05 -17.06 14.62
C ALA A 557 -3.67 -18.32 15.25
N GLN A 558 -5.00 -18.32 15.45
CA GLN A 558 -5.80 -19.44 15.92
C GLN A 558 -6.51 -20.21 14.79
N TYR A 559 -6.14 -19.94 13.53
CA TYR A 559 -6.73 -20.54 12.32
C TYR A 559 -8.23 -20.27 12.19
N MET A 560 -8.72 -19.14 12.73
CA MET A 560 -10.09 -18.71 12.64
C MET A 560 -10.26 -17.58 11.60
N TRP A 561 -11.39 -17.58 10.92
CA TRP A 561 -11.72 -16.55 9.95
C TRP A 561 -12.12 -15.24 10.65
N PRO A 562 -11.33 -14.17 10.49
CA PRO A 562 -11.72 -12.88 11.04
C PRO A 562 -12.79 -12.24 10.15
N LYS A 563 -13.80 -11.65 10.77
CA LYS A 563 -14.76 -10.79 10.11
C LYS A 563 -14.15 -9.40 9.86
N PHE A 564 -14.74 -8.68 8.96
CA PHE A 564 -14.42 -7.27 8.74
C PHE A 564 -14.64 -6.51 10.05
N PRO A 565 -13.70 -5.62 10.44
CA PRO A 565 -13.80 -4.87 11.70
C PRO A 565 -15.00 -3.94 11.68
N ASP A 566 -15.62 -3.72 12.86
CA ASP A 566 -16.60 -2.66 13.04
C ASP A 566 -15.92 -1.26 13.01
N ALA A 567 -16.70 -0.20 13.16
CA ALA A 567 -16.18 1.16 13.16
C ALA A 567 -15.16 1.44 14.30
N ASN A 568 -15.22 0.67 15.39
CA ASN A 568 -14.29 0.78 16.52
C ASN A 568 -13.04 -0.11 16.34
N GLY A 569 -12.98 -0.91 15.26
CA GLY A 569 -11.90 -1.85 15.02
C GLY A 569 -12.10 -3.22 15.68
N THR A 570 -13.28 -3.50 16.27
CA THR A 570 -13.57 -4.81 16.88
C THR A 570 -13.76 -5.87 15.81
N VAL A 571 -13.11 -7.01 15.98
CA VAL A 571 -13.16 -8.13 15.04
C VAL A 571 -13.77 -9.35 15.73
N THR A 572 -14.82 -9.91 15.13
CA THR A 572 -15.32 -11.24 15.50
C THR A 572 -14.68 -12.30 14.62
N THR A 573 -14.55 -13.52 15.14
CA THR A 573 -13.91 -14.63 14.43
C THR A 573 -14.84 -15.85 14.35
N ARG A 574 -14.69 -16.66 13.30
CA ARG A 574 -15.43 -17.91 13.13
C ARG A 574 -14.51 -19.05 12.69
N ARG A 575 -14.74 -20.24 13.23
CA ARG A 575 -14.14 -21.47 12.71
C ARG A 575 -15.05 -22.04 11.62
N MET A 576 -14.49 -22.36 10.46
CA MET A 576 -15.18 -23.09 9.40
C MET A 576 -14.77 -24.57 9.48
N ILE A 577 -15.73 -25.47 9.46
CA ILE A 577 -15.50 -26.93 9.49
C ILE A 577 -15.96 -27.44 8.13
N GLY A 578 -15.02 -27.98 7.34
CA GLY A 578 -15.30 -28.72 6.12
C GLY A 578 -16.20 -28.02 5.10
N GLY A 579 -15.95 -26.75 4.79
CA GLY A 579 -16.68 -25.99 3.75
C GLY A 579 -18.12 -25.56 4.13
N THR A 580 -18.62 -25.94 5.31
CA THR A 580 -19.95 -25.56 5.79
C THR A 580 -19.82 -24.60 6.97
N ILE A 581 -20.60 -23.52 6.97
CA ILE A 581 -20.64 -22.56 8.07
C ILE A 581 -21.34 -23.23 9.27
N ALA A 582 -20.57 -23.68 10.27
CA ALA A 582 -21.12 -24.07 11.54
C ALA A 582 -21.53 -22.80 12.30
N ALA A 583 -22.83 -22.56 12.41
CA ALA A 583 -23.39 -21.56 13.30
C ALA A 583 -23.23 -22.04 14.75
N ARG A 584 -22.46 -21.35 15.55
CA ARG A 584 -22.56 -21.34 17.01
C ARG A 584 -22.51 -19.89 17.49
#